data_ab64580e394158e52057b327cbf8638f
#
_entry.id   ab64580e394158e52057b327cbf8638f
#
_cell.length_a   1.000
_cell.length_b   1.000
_cell.length_c   1.000
_cell.angle_alpha   90.00
_cell.angle_beta   90.00
_cell.angle_gamma   90.00
#
_symmetry.space_group_name_H-M   'P 1'
#
loop_
_entity.id
_entity.type
_entity.pdbx_description
1 polymer ?
#
loop_
_entity_poly.entity_id
_entity_poly.type
_entity_poly.pdbx_seq_one_letter_code
_entity_poly.pdbx_strand_id
1 'polypeptide(L)'
;MKVFVYAMAPFISLRSIEQTKCGAGLMNLPICLLSVGIGIGYADAGPTHYATEDFACFRAIVGSSIYTPADVPSTKLIAEDILKHPKFSYIRLDRDVLPKISPEITREDFNKGFKIFGKIEDKKIALISHGKMLHKCL
;
A
#
# COMPACT_ATOMS: atom_id res chain seq x y z
N MET A 1 20.48 2.80 -9.38
CA MET A 1 19.73 4.02 -8.96
C MET A 1 18.42 3.57 -8.34
N LYS A 2 17.96 4.20 -7.26
CA LYS A 2 16.66 3.93 -6.64
C LYS A 2 15.70 5.04 -7.03
N VAL A 3 14.58 4.70 -7.66
CA VAL A 3 13.63 5.69 -8.21
C VAL A 3 12.34 5.63 -7.40
N PHE A 4 11.93 6.78 -6.88
CA PHE A 4 10.65 6.99 -6.20
C PHE A 4 9.83 7.97 -7.02
N VAL A 5 8.62 7.58 -7.38
CA VAL A 5 7.68 8.42 -8.13
C VAL A 5 6.48 8.69 -7.24
N TYR A 6 6.15 9.95 -7.05
CA TYR A 6 5.05 10.39 -6.18
C TYR A 6 3.96 11.08 -6.99
N ALA A 7 2.72 10.63 -6.83
CA ALA A 7 1.54 11.31 -7.38
C ALA A 7 0.25 10.89 -6.64
N MET A 8 -0.86 11.58 -6.95
CA MET A 8 -2.19 11.15 -6.53
C MET A 8 -2.51 9.77 -7.09
N ALA A 9 -3.20 8.97 -6.30
CA ALA A 9 -3.44 7.57 -6.58
C ALA A 9 -4.01 7.26 -7.97
N PRO A 10 -5.08 7.91 -8.48
CA PRO A 10 -5.61 7.59 -9.81
C PRO A 10 -4.65 7.94 -10.94
N PHE A 11 -3.77 8.92 -10.72
CA PHE A 11 -2.87 9.41 -11.77
C PHE A 11 -1.63 8.53 -11.93
N ILE A 12 -1.10 8.01 -10.82
CA ILE A 12 0.05 7.11 -10.84
C ILE A 12 -0.35 5.64 -11.08
N SER A 13 -1.63 5.31 -10.87
CA SER A 13 -2.15 3.95 -11.08
C SER A 13 -2.91 3.82 -12.40
N LEU A 14 -4.19 4.15 -12.39
CA LEU A 14 -5.10 3.86 -13.51
C LEU A 14 -4.70 4.54 -14.79
N ARG A 15 -4.32 5.82 -14.72
CA ARG A 15 -3.96 6.63 -15.88
C ARG A 15 -2.70 6.14 -16.60
N SER A 16 -1.76 5.55 -15.87
CA SER A 16 -0.46 5.10 -16.38
C SER A 16 -0.27 3.58 -16.32
N ILE A 17 -1.35 2.81 -16.18
CA ILE A 17 -1.27 1.37 -15.89
C ILE A 17 -0.53 0.59 -16.98
N GLU A 18 -0.75 0.92 -18.24
CA GLU A 18 -0.08 0.24 -19.36
C GLU A 18 1.42 0.52 -19.34
N GLN A 19 1.81 1.79 -19.22
CA GLN A 19 3.22 2.21 -19.17
C GLN A 19 3.92 1.58 -17.97
N THR A 20 3.23 1.54 -16.84
CA THR A 20 3.73 0.90 -15.62
C THR A 20 3.91 -0.60 -15.80
N LYS A 21 2.96 -1.28 -16.42
CA LYS A 21 3.04 -2.71 -16.73
C LYS A 21 4.19 -3.02 -17.68
N CYS A 22 4.26 -2.31 -18.81
CA CYS A 22 5.25 -2.57 -19.86
C CYS A 22 6.64 -2.06 -19.48
N GLY A 23 6.74 -0.88 -18.87
CA GLY A 23 8.00 -0.29 -18.45
C GLY A 23 8.54 -0.89 -17.15
N ALA A 24 7.84 -0.71 -16.03
CA ALA A 24 8.35 -1.12 -14.74
C ALA A 24 8.17 -2.62 -14.47
N GLY A 25 6.96 -3.16 -14.73
CA GLY A 25 6.63 -4.55 -14.42
C GLY A 25 7.39 -5.54 -15.29
N LEU A 26 7.15 -5.54 -16.61
CA LEU A 26 7.79 -6.50 -17.52
C LEU A 26 9.32 -6.39 -17.59
N MET A 27 9.86 -5.19 -17.44
CA MET A 27 11.31 -4.96 -17.41
C MET A 27 11.92 -5.19 -16.01
N ASN A 28 11.08 -5.53 -15.02
CA ASN A 28 11.49 -5.75 -13.63
C ASN A 28 12.37 -4.61 -13.06
N LEU A 29 11.98 -3.37 -13.31
CA LEU A 29 12.74 -2.21 -12.86
C LEU A 29 12.45 -1.90 -11.37
N PRO A 30 13.47 -1.58 -10.57
CA PRO A 30 13.28 -1.28 -9.14
C PRO A 30 12.74 0.15 -8.93
N ILE A 31 11.53 0.38 -9.37
CA ILE A 31 10.80 1.65 -9.25
C ILE A 31 9.77 1.52 -8.13
N CYS A 32 9.74 2.49 -7.24
CA CYS A 32 8.73 2.59 -6.18
C CYS A 32 7.74 3.71 -6.50
N LEU A 33 6.48 3.33 -6.68
CA LEU A 33 5.37 4.25 -6.89
C LEU A 33 4.70 4.59 -5.56
N LEU A 34 4.80 5.85 -5.14
CA LEU A 34 4.17 6.39 -3.94
C LEU A 34 2.84 7.02 -4.32
N SER A 35 1.77 6.31 -4.05
CA SER A 35 0.39 6.66 -4.42
C SER A 35 -0.31 7.26 -3.20
N VAL A 36 -0.78 8.50 -3.28
CA VAL A 36 -1.47 9.17 -2.18
C VAL A 36 -2.96 9.39 -2.45
N GLY A 37 -3.78 9.27 -1.41
CA GLY A 37 -5.23 9.46 -1.50
C GLY A 37 -5.95 8.28 -2.16
N ILE A 38 -5.66 7.07 -1.70
CA ILE A 38 -6.29 5.82 -2.15
C ILE A 38 -7.79 5.79 -1.89
N GLY A 39 -8.49 4.94 -2.62
CA GLY A 39 -9.93 4.81 -2.52
C GLY A 39 -10.64 6.14 -2.87
N ILE A 40 -11.41 6.66 -1.93
CA ILE A 40 -12.10 7.95 -2.04
C ILE A 40 -11.43 9.06 -1.20
N GLY A 41 -10.11 8.99 -1.01
CA GLY A 41 -9.35 9.92 -0.18
C GLY A 41 -9.45 11.38 -0.62
N TYR A 42 -9.75 11.63 -1.90
CA TYR A 42 -10.03 12.95 -2.46
C TYR A 42 -11.54 13.09 -2.83
N ALA A 43 -12.42 12.76 -1.88
CA ALA A 43 -13.88 12.84 -2.08
C ALA A 43 -14.34 14.25 -2.51
N ASP A 44 -13.69 15.28 -2.00
CA ASP A 44 -13.90 16.68 -2.33
C ASP A 44 -13.59 17.04 -3.80
N ALA A 45 -12.70 16.30 -4.44
CA ALA A 45 -12.31 16.51 -5.83
C ALA A 45 -13.14 15.67 -6.84
N GLY A 46 -13.98 14.77 -6.33
CA GLY A 46 -14.91 13.96 -7.13
C GLY A 46 -14.30 12.72 -7.78
N PRO A 47 -15.09 12.00 -8.62
CA PRO A 47 -14.75 10.66 -9.13
C PRO A 47 -13.46 10.58 -9.94
N THR A 48 -13.04 11.66 -10.58
CA THR A 48 -11.77 11.70 -11.34
C THR A 48 -10.52 11.55 -10.46
N HIS A 49 -10.70 11.70 -9.13
CA HIS A 49 -9.64 11.58 -8.13
C HIS A 49 -9.77 10.33 -7.25
N TYR A 50 -10.73 9.45 -7.55
CA TYR A 50 -10.88 8.18 -6.85
C TYR A 50 -9.91 7.13 -7.39
N ALA A 51 -9.44 6.26 -6.51
CA ALA A 51 -8.58 5.13 -6.83
C ALA A 51 -9.10 3.88 -6.12
N THR A 52 -10.29 3.43 -6.52
CA THR A 52 -10.96 2.25 -5.95
C THR A 52 -10.50 0.95 -6.61
N GLU A 53 -9.97 1.02 -7.83
CA GLU A 53 -9.55 -0.11 -8.66
C GLU A 53 -8.03 -0.36 -8.65
N ASP A 54 -7.26 0.55 -8.07
CA ASP A 54 -5.80 0.54 -8.10
C ASP A 54 -5.19 -0.78 -7.59
N PHE A 55 -5.73 -1.33 -6.52
CA PHE A 55 -5.27 -2.58 -5.94
C PHE A 55 -5.45 -3.76 -6.92
N ALA A 56 -6.61 -3.84 -7.57
CA ALA A 56 -6.88 -4.88 -8.57
C ALA A 56 -5.94 -4.78 -9.77
N CYS A 57 -5.71 -3.57 -10.25
CA CYS A 57 -4.81 -3.31 -11.39
C CYS A 57 -3.37 -3.73 -11.08
N PHE A 58 -2.84 -3.32 -9.93
CA PHE A 58 -1.46 -3.67 -9.56
C PHE A 58 -1.28 -5.15 -9.22
N ARG A 59 -2.29 -5.83 -8.68
CA ARG A 59 -2.25 -7.29 -8.50
C ARG A 59 -2.09 -8.06 -9.80
N ALA A 60 -2.54 -7.51 -10.90
CA ALA A 60 -2.43 -8.13 -12.22
C ALA A 60 -1.04 -7.95 -12.86
N ILE A 61 -0.20 -7.05 -12.34
CA ILE A 61 1.15 -6.84 -12.88
C ILE A 61 2.12 -7.80 -12.22
N VAL A 62 2.72 -8.67 -13.03
CA VAL A 62 3.72 -9.64 -12.57
C VAL A 62 4.93 -8.92 -11.96
N GLY A 63 5.41 -9.43 -10.82
CA GLY A 63 6.56 -8.87 -10.12
C GLY A 63 6.26 -7.66 -9.25
N SER A 64 5.02 -7.13 -9.25
CA SER A 64 4.66 -6.01 -8.38
C SER A 64 4.57 -6.42 -6.91
N SER A 65 5.12 -5.60 -6.03
CA SER A 65 4.90 -5.69 -4.59
C SER A 65 4.00 -4.55 -4.15
N ILE A 66 2.87 -4.89 -3.52
CA ILE A 66 1.88 -3.89 -3.09
C ILE A 66 1.94 -3.75 -1.57
N TYR A 67 2.05 -2.53 -1.10
CA TYR A 67 2.08 -2.19 0.32
C TYR A 67 0.96 -1.23 0.68
N THR A 68 0.30 -1.50 1.79
CA THR A 68 -0.79 -0.67 2.33
C THR A 68 -0.54 -0.38 3.81
N PRO A 69 0.40 0.55 4.12
CA PRO A 69 0.69 0.88 5.50
C PRO A 69 -0.53 1.46 6.21
N ALA A 70 -0.63 1.22 7.50
CA ALA A 70 -1.74 1.69 8.32
C ALA A 70 -1.34 2.85 9.27
N ASP A 71 -0.04 3.13 9.37
CA ASP A 71 0.52 4.20 10.20
C ASP A 71 1.95 4.56 9.79
N VAL A 72 2.54 5.57 10.45
CA VAL A 72 3.92 6.00 10.19
C VAL A 72 4.96 4.91 10.51
N PRO A 73 4.90 4.17 11.63
CA PRO A 73 5.82 3.07 11.88
C PRO A 73 5.82 1.99 10.79
N SER A 74 4.66 1.54 10.35
CA SER A 74 4.56 0.54 9.27
C SER A 74 5.07 1.09 7.93
N THR A 75 4.83 2.37 7.63
CA THR A 75 5.40 3.04 6.45
C THR A 75 6.93 3.05 6.50
N LYS A 76 7.53 3.30 7.67
CA LYS A 76 8.97 3.27 7.86
C LYS A 76 9.56 1.87 7.59
N LEU A 77 8.92 0.82 8.09
CA LEU A 77 9.34 -0.57 7.83
C LEU A 77 9.35 -0.89 6.33
N ILE A 78 8.32 -0.45 5.60
CA ILE A 78 8.22 -0.61 4.14
C ILE A 78 9.35 0.15 3.43
N ALA A 79 9.59 1.41 3.80
CA ALA A 79 10.64 2.22 3.21
C ALA A 79 12.02 1.60 3.41
N GLU A 80 12.33 1.11 4.61
CA GLU A 80 13.58 0.41 4.92
C GLU A 80 13.75 -0.86 4.08
N ASP A 81 12.67 -1.64 3.88
CA ASP A 81 12.72 -2.86 3.07
C ASP A 81 13.00 -2.54 1.60
N ILE A 82 12.30 -1.57 1.02
CA ILE A 82 12.50 -1.16 -0.38
C ILE A 82 13.90 -0.57 -0.60
N LEU A 83 14.44 0.13 0.39
CA LEU A 83 15.81 0.64 0.31
C LEU A 83 16.86 -0.47 0.35
N LYS A 84 16.60 -1.55 1.09
CA LYS A 84 17.51 -2.71 1.19
C LYS A 84 17.35 -3.67 0.00
N HIS A 85 16.11 -3.89 -0.42
CA HIS A 85 15.73 -4.85 -1.45
C HIS A 85 14.92 -4.16 -2.56
N PRO A 86 15.60 -3.33 -3.42
CA PRO A 86 14.91 -2.58 -4.47
C PRO A 86 14.19 -3.51 -5.45
N LYS A 87 12.88 -3.28 -5.61
CA LYS A 87 12.00 -4.04 -6.52
C LYS A 87 10.86 -3.15 -6.99
N PHE A 88 10.16 -3.56 -8.04
CA PHE A 88 8.97 -2.85 -8.46
C PHE A 88 7.92 -2.88 -7.34
N SER A 89 7.56 -1.71 -6.85
CA SER A 89 6.72 -1.55 -5.67
C SER A 89 5.66 -0.48 -5.86
N TYR A 90 4.46 -0.75 -5.35
CA TYR A 90 3.35 0.18 -5.30
C TYR A 90 2.93 0.38 -3.84
N ILE A 91 3.10 1.60 -3.32
CA ILE A 91 2.74 1.95 -1.94
C ILE A 91 1.48 2.78 -1.94
N ARG A 92 0.46 2.31 -1.24
CA ARG A 92 -0.86 2.93 -1.10
C ARG A 92 -0.90 3.76 0.18
N LEU A 93 -0.80 5.07 0.05
CA LEU A 93 -0.82 6.02 1.17
C LEU A 93 -2.19 6.70 1.28
N ASP A 94 -2.66 6.85 2.50
CA ASP A 94 -3.82 7.70 2.77
C ASP A 94 -3.46 9.19 2.56
N ARG A 95 -4.48 10.03 2.33
CA ARG A 95 -4.33 11.49 2.30
C ARG A 95 -4.11 12.05 3.69
N ASP A 96 -4.77 11.44 4.68
CA ASP A 96 -4.75 11.88 6.07
C ASP A 96 -3.58 11.26 6.84
N VAL A 97 -3.14 11.96 7.87
CA VAL A 97 -2.21 11.39 8.85
C VAL A 97 -2.98 10.39 9.71
N LEU A 98 -2.55 9.13 9.67
CA LEU A 98 -3.17 8.08 10.46
C LEU A 98 -2.52 8.00 11.87
N PRO A 99 -3.30 7.77 12.93
CA PRO A 99 -2.77 7.58 14.25
C PRO A 99 -1.88 6.33 14.33
N LYS A 100 -0.97 6.31 15.28
CA LYS A 100 -0.13 5.13 15.54
C LYS A 100 -0.99 3.97 16.05
N ILE A 101 -0.76 2.78 15.52
CA ILE A 101 -1.43 1.54 15.95
C ILE A 101 -0.78 1.01 17.22
N SER A 102 -1.62 0.51 18.14
CA SER A 102 -1.17 -0.18 19.36
C SER A 102 -1.86 -1.54 19.47
N PRO A 103 -1.11 -2.64 19.67
CA PRO A 103 0.36 -2.73 19.69
C PRO A 103 0.98 -2.50 18.31
N GLU A 104 2.18 -1.93 18.29
CA GLU A 104 2.91 -1.57 17.07
C GLU A 104 3.16 -2.79 16.16
N ILE A 105 3.10 -2.57 14.84
CA ILE A 105 3.49 -3.56 13.84
C ILE A 105 5.01 -3.69 13.88
N THR A 106 5.50 -4.89 14.20
CA THR A 106 6.92 -5.18 14.37
C THR A 106 7.58 -5.56 13.03
N ARG A 107 8.91 -5.62 13.02
CA ARG A 107 9.66 -6.16 11.87
C ARG A 107 9.31 -7.63 11.61
N GLU A 108 9.03 -8.42 12.63
CA GLU A 108 8.61 -9.81 12.48
C GLU A 108 7.24 -9.92 11.81
N ASP A 109 6.26 -9.10 12.23
CA ASP A 109 4.95 -9.03 11.59
C ASP A 109 5.07 -8.64 10.10
N PHE A 110 5.92 -7.64 9.82
CA PHE A 110 6.22 -7.21 8.45
C PHE A 110 6.78 -8.35 7.60
N ASN A 111 7.74 -9.10 8.12
CA ASN A 111 8.35 -10.22 7.40
C ASN A 111 7.36 -11.37 7.15
N LYS A 112 6.39 -11.58 8.04
CA LYS A 112 5.27 -12.53 7.85
C LYS A 112 4.26 -12.02 6.82
N GLY A 113 4.21 -10.71 6.57
CA GLY A 113 3.25 -10.04 5.69
C GLY A 113 1.90 -9.71 6.34
N PHE A 114 1.71 -10.02 7.63
CA PHE A 114 0.49 -9.71 8.39
C PHE A 114 0.76 -9.65 9.89
N LYS A 115 -0.16 -8.98 10.61
CA LYS A 115 -0.21 -8.99 12.08
C LYS A 115 -1.59 -9.44 12.55
N ILE A 116 -1.60 -10.26 13.59
CA ILE A 116 -2.83 -10.67 14.28
C ILE A 116 -3.00 -9.77 15.52
N PHE A 117 -4.18 -9.17 15.63
CA PHE A 117 -4.62 -8.41 16.79
C PHE A 117 -5.66 -9.23 17.57
N GLY A 118 -5.50 -9.28 18.87
CA GLY A 118 -6.37 -10.06 19.76
C GLY A 118 -6.00 -11.54 19.84
N LYS A 119 -6.85 -12.31 20.54
CA LYS A 119 -6.68 -13.76 20.74
C LYS A 119 -7.48 -14.51 19.68
N ILE A 120 -6.92 -15.59 19.17
CA ILE A 120 -7.56 -16.44 18.16
C ILE A 120 -8.55 -17.44 18.79
N GLU A 121 -8.26 -17.86 20.02
CA GLU A 121 -9.04 -18.87 20.75
C GLU A 121 -10.51 -18.45 20.89
N ASP A 122 -11.43 -19.39 20.60
CA ASP A 122 -12.89 -19.24 20.73
C ASP A 122 -13.54 -18.14 19.85
N LYS A 123 -12.82 -17.63 18.82
CA LYS A 123 -13.37 -16.65 17.89
C LYS A 123 -13.99 -17.30 16.66
N LYS A 124 -15.22 -16.89 16.34
CA LYS A 124 -15.97 -17.36 15.16
C LYS A 124 -15.81 -16.47 13.94
N ILE A 125 -15.30 -15.26 14.13
CA ILE A 125 -15.20 -14.23 13.07
C ILE A 125 -13.76 -13.66 13.08
N ALA A 126 -13.16 -13.56 11.91
CA ALA A 126 -11.92 -12.84 11.67
C ALA A 126 -12.19 -11.64 10.75
N LEU A 127 -11.67 -10.47 11.12
CA LEU A 127 -11.68 -9.29 10.26
C LEU A 127 -10.30 -9.17 9.60
N ILE A 128 -10.28 -9.16 8.26
CA ILE A 128 -9.05 -8.95 7.49
C ILE A 128 -9.09 -7.53 6.93
N SER A 129 -8.09 -6.73 7.26
CA SER A 129 -8.08 -5.31 6.94
C SER A 129 -6.66 -4.83 6.60
N HIS A 130 -6.56 -3.69 5.93
CA HIS A 130 -5.29 -3.04 5.60
C HIS A 130 -5.45 -1.51 5.56
N GLY A 131 -4.33 -0.77 5.67
CA GLY A 131 -4.32 0.69 5.61
C GLY A 131 -5.24 1.31 6.65
N LYS A 132 -5.89 2.41 6.30
CA LYS A 132 -6.82 3.17 7.16
C LYS A 132 -7.94 2.31 7.76
N MET A 133 -8.41 1.30 7.04
CA MET A 133 -9.51 0.46 7.52
C MET A 133 -9.13 -0.38 8.74
N LEU A 134 -7.84 -0.64 8.97
CA LEU A 134 -7.39 -1.31 10.18
C LEU A 134 -7.83 -0.56 11.45
N HIS A 135 -7.78 0.79 11.44
CA HIS A 135 -8.22 1.62 12.57
C HIS A 135 -9.74 1.54 12.85
N LYS A 136 -10.52 1.00 11.91
CA LYS A 136 -11.96 0.75 12.10
C LYS A 136 -12.24 -0.65 12.62
N CYS A 137 -11.27 -1.56 12.47
CA CYS A 137 -11.37 -2.95 12.92
C CYS A 137 -10.83 -3.15 14.34
N LEU A 138 -9.97 -2.23 14.83
CA LEU A 138 -9.42 -2.20 16.19
C LEU A 138 -10.34 -1.44 17.15
#